data_aaeeb1f8b72b34bf281b42852153b701
#
_entry.id   aaeeb1f8b72b34bf281b42852153b701
#
_cell.length_a   1.000
_cell.length_b   1.000
_cell.length_c   1.000
_cell.angle_alpha   90.00
_cell.angle_beta   90.00
_cell.angle_gamma   90.00
#
_symmetry.space_group_name_H-M   'P 1'
#
loop_
_entity.id
_entity.type
_entity.pdbx_description
1 polymer ?
#
loop_
_entity_poly.entity_id
_entity_poly.type
_entity_poly.pdbx_seq_one_letter_code
_entity_poly.pdbx_strand_id
1 'polypeptide(L)'
;MDLKRQASAPLYEAIERFRKKRIVPFDVPGHKRGRGNPELVDLLGERCVGIDVNSMKPLDNLCHPVSVIKEAEELTADAFGAEHAFFMVGGTTQAVQNLSLIHI
;
A
#
# COMPACT_ATOMS: atom_id res chain seq x y z
N MET A 1 -3.62 -9.93 -20.58
CA MET A 1 -2.98 -8.70 -20.00
C MET A 1 -3.38 -7.49 -20.83
N ASP A 2 -4.03 -6.52 -20.21
CA ASP A 2 -4.38 -5.23 -20.82
C ASP A 2 -3.27 -4.20 -20.58
N LEU A 3 -2.45 -3.94 -21.60
CA LEU A 3 -1.30 -3.03 -21.50
C LEU A 3 -1.68 -1.59 -21.11
N LYS A 4 -2.88 -1.13 -21.49
CA LYS A 4 -3.35 0.21 -21.11
C LYS A 4 -3.66 0.29 -19.62
N ARG A 5 -4.27 -0.74 -19.07
CA ARG A 5 -4.54 -0.85 -17.63
C ARG A 5 -3.24 -1.00 -16.83
N GLN A 6 -2.27 -1.78 -17.34
CA GLN A 6 -0.97 -1.98 -16.70
C GLN A 6 -0.09 -0.73 -16.64
N ALA A 7 -0.42 0.33 -17.38
CA ALA A 7 0.26 1.62 -17.29
C ALA A 7 -0.11 2.42 -16.04
N SER A 8 -1.15 2.02 -15.30
CA SER A 8 -1.54 2.65 -14.03
C SER A 8 -0.88 1.98 -12.83
N ALA A 9 -0.63 2.75 -11.77
CA ALA A 9 -0.12 2.27 -10.50
C ALA A 9 -1.01 2.79 -9.35
N PRO A 10 -2.21 2.20 -9.17
CA PRO A 10 -3.28 2.79 -8.35
C PRO A 10 -2.85 3.10 -6.92
N LEU A 11 -2.14 2.18 -6.27
CA LEU A 11 -1.69 2.35 -4.90
C LEU A 11 -0.60 3.43 -4.80
N TYR A 12 0.39 3.41 -5.69
CA TYR A 12 1.43 4.44 -5.75
C TYR A 12 0.83 5.83 -5.97
N GLU A 13 -0.06 5.94 -6.94
CA GLU A 13 -0.73 7.20 -7.28
C GLU A 13 -1.61 7.72 -6.13
N ALA A 14 -2.28 6.82 -5.40
CA ALA A 14 -3.06 7.18 -4.23
C ALA A 14 -2.18 7.72 -3.09
N ILE A 15 -1.04 7.08 -2.82
CA ILE A 15 -0.07 7.52 -1.81
C ILE A 15 0.52 8.89 -2.19
N GLU A 16 0.89 9.11 -3.46
CA GLU A 16 1.41 10.39 -3.93
C GLU A 16 0.36 11.51 -3.84
N ARG A 17 -0.88 11.23 -4.21
CA ARG A 17 -1.99 12.19 -4.04
C ARG A 17 -2.22 12.52 -2.56
N PHE A 18 -2.19 11.50 -1.70
CA PHE A 18 -2.38 11.68 -0.27
C PHE A 18 -1.25 12.49 0.37
N ARG A 19 0.01 12.21 0.01
CA ARG A 19 1.18 12.94 0.49
C ARG A 19 1.10 14.45 0.20
N LYS A 20 0.58 14.81 -0.97
CA LYS A 20 0.44 16.23 -1.40
C LYS A 20 -0.71 16.96 -0.69
N LYS A 21 -1.62 16.26 -0.04
CA LYS A 21 -2.72 16.89 0.69
C LYS A 21 -2.24 17.53 1.98
N ARG A 22 -2.70 18.76 2.24
CA ARG A 22 -2.52 19.44 3.54
C ARG A 22 -3.51 18.89 4.54
N ILE A 23 -3.18 17.76 5.15
CA ILE A 23 -3.99 17.12 6.19
C ILE A 23 -3.24 17.27 7.51
N VAL A 24 -3.96 17.59 8.59
CA VAL A 24 -3.42 17.55 9.95
C VAL A 24 -3.57 16.10 10.45
N PRO A 25 -2.45 15.37 10.65
CA PRO A 25 -2.49 13.98 11.02
C PRO A 25 -2.77 13.81 12.51
N PHE A 26 -3.91 13.20 12.84
CA PHE A 26 -4.25 12.73 14.19
C PHE A 26 -4.12 11.23 14.36
N ASP A 27 -3.81 10.53 13.26
CA ASP A 27 -3.62 9.09 13.16
C ASP A 27 -2.17 8.67 13.46
N VAL A 28 -1.93 7.38 13.53
CA VAL A 28 -0.59 6.78 13.55
C VAL A 28 0.01 6.79 12.13
N PRO A 29 1.33 6.79 11.93
CA PRO A 29 2.39 6.73 12.94
C PRO A 29 2.60 8.02 13.75
N GLY A 30 3.25 7.88 14.91
CA GLY A 30 3.48 8.98 15.86
C GLY A 30 4.35 10.12 15.35
N HIS A 31 5.19 9.88 14.33
CA HIS A 31 6.02 10.92 13.69
C HIS A 31 5.19 11.95 12.90
N LYS A 32 3.89 11.71 12.69
CA LYS A 32 2.97 12.65 12.04
C LYS A 32 3.49 13.19 10.71
N ARG A 33 3.90 12.31 9.81
CA ARG A 33 4.55 12.62 8.52
C ARG A 33 5.84 13.44 8.68
N GLY A 34 6.58 13.15 9.74
CA GLY A 34 7.84 13.80 10.07
C GLY A 34 7.74 15.03 10.96
N ARG A 35 6.54 15.60 11.18
CA ARG A 35 6.37 16.80 12.02
C ARG A 35 6.72 16.57 13.49
N GLY A 36 6.56 15.35 13.97
CA GLY A 36 6.84 14.98 15.36
C GLY A 36 8.27 14.46 15.61
N ASN A 37 9.05 14.24 14.56
CA ASN A 37 10.41 13.69 14.69
C ASN A 37 11.34 14.19 13.58
N PRO A 38 12.00 15.34 13.78
CA PRO A 38 12.96 15.89 12.80
C PRO A 38 14.17 14.99 12.55
N GLU A 39 14.67 14.30 13.56
CA GLU A 39 15.81 13.38 13.43
C GLU A 39 15.50 12.20 12.49
N LEU A 40 14.27 11.70 12.55
CA LEU A 40 13.82 10.66 11.64
C LEU A 40 13.73 11.17 10.19
N VAL A 41 13.30 12.42 10.02
CA VAL A 41 13.26 13.07 8.70
C VAL A 41 14.65 13.24 8.13
N ASP A 42 15.63 13.66 8.95
CA ASP A 42 17.03 13.79 8.53
C ASP A 42 17.63 12.44 8.13
N LEU A 43 17.27 11.36 8.83
CA LEU A 43 17.77 10.01 8.54
C LEU A 43 17.15 9.41 7.27
N LEU A 44 15.84 9.49 7.11
CA LEU A 44 15.09 8.78 6.06
C LEU A 44 14.70 9.65 4.86
N GLY A 45 14.73 10.97 5.04
CA GLY A 45 14.26 11.93 4.06
C GLY A 45 12.75 12.22 4.17
N GLU A 46 12.38 13.45 3.89
CA GLU A 46 11.01 13.95 3.99
C GLU A 46 10.00 13.15 3.14
N ARG A 47 10.41 12.71 1.95
CA ARG A 47 9.55 11.92 1.07
C ARG A 47 9.22 10.56 1.65
N CYS A 48 10.21 9.87 2.21
CA CYS A 48 10.03 8.56 2.80
C CYS A 48 9.09 8.63 4.02
N VAL A 49 9.34 9.54 4.94
CA VAL A 49 8.50 9.73 6.12
C VAL A 49 7.09 10.23 5.76
N GLY A 50 6.98 11.01 4.68
CA GLY A 50 5.71 11.54 4.19
C GLY A 50 4.76 10.50 3.59
N ILE A 51 5.26 9.32 3.20
CA ILE A 51 4.46 8.20 2.68
C ILE A 51 4.23 7.08 3.70
N ASP A 52 4.81 7.19 4.89
CA ASP A 52 4.53 6.26 5.99
C ASP A 52 3.20 6.63 6.64
N VAL A 53 2.17 5.93 6.24
CA VAL A 53 0.76 6.22 6.54
C VAL A 53 0.01 4.96 6.94
N ASN A 54 -1.10 5.11 7.62
CA ASN A 54 -1.97 4.01 8.03
C ASN A 54 -3.08 3.74 7.00
N SER A 55 -3.78 2.62 7.18
CA SER A 55 -5.02 2.32 6.45
C SER A 55 -6.05 3.40 6.70
N MET A 56 -6.62 3.94 5.64
CA MET A 56 -7.68 4.95 5.70
C MET A 56 -8.44 5.00 4.39
N LYS A 57 -9.61 5.58 4.39
CA LYS A 57 -10.51 5.58 3.23
C LYS A 57 -9.84 5.94 1.88
N PRO A 58 -8.96 6.95 1.76
CA PRO A 58 -8.30 7.24 0.49
C PRO A 58 -7.20 6.25 0.07
N LEU A 59 -6.71 5.42 1.00
CA LEU A 59 -5.59 4.49 0.82
C LEU A 59 -5.99 3.03 0.92
N ASP A 60 -7.29 2.76 1.16
CA ASP A 60 -7.83 1.42 1.32
C ASP A 60 -7.34 0.70 2.59
N ASN A 61 -7.69 -0.56 2.74
CA ASN A 61 -7.30 -1.41 3.85
C ASN A 61 -6.87 -2.78 3.32
N LEU A 62 -5.63 -3.17 3.61
CA LEU A 62 -5.07 -4.44 3.14
C LEU A 62 -5.82 -5.66 3.66
N CYS A 63 -6.40 -5.59 4.87
CA CYS A 63 -7.19 -6.70 5.42
C CYS A 63 -8.55 -6.89 4.73
N HIS A 64 -9.04 -5.87 4.05
CA HIS A 64 -10.29 -5.89 3.29
C HIS A 64 -10.24 -4.91 2.12
N PRO A 65 -9.48 -5.21 1.06
CA PRO A 65 -9.32 -4.31 -0.07
C PRO A 65 -10.63 -4.09 -0.82
N VAL A 66 -10.98 -2.83 -1.06
CA VAL A 66 -12.22 -2.45 -1.77
C VAL A 66 -12.00 -1.35 -2.81
N SER A 67 -10.83 -0.72 -2.83
CA SER A 67 -10.50 0.39 -3.74
C SER A 67 -9.09 0.25 -4.34
N VAL A 68 -8.15 1.12 -4.01
CA VAL A 68 -6.84 1.19 -4.68
C VAL A 68 -5.95 -0.04 -4.46
N ILE A 69 -6.05 -0.70 -3.31
CA ILE A 69 -5.32 -1.97 -3.08
C ILE A 69 -5.96 -3.08 -3.90
N LYS A 70 -7.30 -3.17 -3.91
CA LYS A 70 -8.02 -4.14 -4.72
C LYS A 70 -7.71 -3.97 -6.21
N GLU A 71 -7.70 -2.73 -6.71
CA GLU A 71 -7.35 -2.44 -8.09
C GLU A 71 -5.91 -2.88 -8.42
N ALA A 72 -4.96 -2.65 -7.51
CA ALA A 72 -3.58 -3.11 -7.66
C ALA A 72 -3.47 -4.65 -7.67
N GLU A 73 -4.25 -5.35 -6.84
CA GLU A 73 -4.34 -6.82 -6.84
C GLU A 73 -4.93 -7.35 -8.16
N GLU A 74 -5.98 -6.73 -8.68
CA GLU A 74 -6.58 -7.09 -9.97
C GLU A 74 -5.61 -6.89 -11.13
N LEU A 75 -4.85 -5.79 -11.16
CA LEU A 75 -3.80 -5.56 -12.15
C LEU A 75 -2.66 -6.59 -12.03
N THR A 76 -2.30 -6.97 -10.82
CA THR A 76 -1.30 -8.02 -10.58
C THR A 76 -1.80 -9.37 -11.10
N ALA A 77 -3.04 -9.74 -10.81
CA ALA A 77 -3.64 -10.95 -11.33
C ALA A 77 -3.65 -10.97 -12.87
N ASP A 78 -4.05 -9.89 -13.51
CA ASP A 78 -4.03 -9.75 -14.97
C ASP A 78 -2.61 -9.89 -15.55
N ALA A 79 -1.60 -9.27 -14.92
CA ALA A 79 -0.21 -9.33 -15.38
C ALA A 79 0.37 -10.76 -15.34
N PHE A 80 0.00 -11.55 -14.33
CA PHE A 80 0.46 -12.93 -14.15
C PHE A 80 -0.50 -13.98 -14.76
N GLY A 81 -1.61 -13.57 -15.37
CA GLY A 81 -2.63 -14.48 -15.92
C GLY A 81 -3.31 -15.32 -14.84
N ALA A 82 -3.39 -14.80 -13.61
CA ALA A 82 -4.05 -15.46 -12.50
C ALA A 82 -5.50 -14.99 -12.34
N GLU A 83 -6.33 -15.81 -11.73
CA GLU A 83 -7.72 -15.44 -11.42
C GLU A 83 -7.79 -14.40 -10.30
N HIS A 84 -6.91 -14.54 -9.30
CA HIS A 84 -6.80 -13.64 -8.16
C HIS A 84 -5.34 -13.41 -7.77
N ALA A 85 -5.05 -12.26 -7.17
CA ALA A 85 -3.79 -11.96 -6.49
C ALA A 85 -4.11 -11.33 -5.13
N PHE A 86 -3.32 -11.65 -4.11
CA PHE A 86 -3.46 -11.15 -2.75
C PHE A 86 -2.12 -10.61 -2.25
N PHE A 87 -2.10 -9.38 -1.78
CA PHE A 87 -0.89 -8.81 -1.21
C PHE A 87 -0.68 -9.23 0.24
N MET A 88 0.52 -9.66 0.55
CA MET A 88 0.93 -10.12 1.88
C MET A 88 2.08 -9.26 2.39
N VAL A 89 2.03 -8.87 3.67
CA VAL A 89 3.08 -8.02 4.30
C VAL A 89 4.11 -8.81 5.11
N GLY A 90 3.84 -10.07 5.42
CA GLY A 90 4.74 -10.95 6.18
C GLY A 90 5.79 -11.68 5.33
N GLY A 91 5.98 -11.24 4.08
CA GLY A 91 6.96 -11.83 3.15
C GLY A 91 6.55 -13.19 2.59
N THR A 92 7.46 -13.80 1.85
CA THR A 92 7.25 -15.09 1.16
C THR A 92 6.85 -16.21 2.11
N THR A 93 7.43 -16.25 3.32
CA THR A 93 7.08 -17.26 4.33
C THR A 93 5.60 -17.24 4.67
N GLN A 94 5.04 -16.07 4.94
CA GLN A 94 3.62 -15.92 5.22
C GLN A 94 2.76 -16.32 4.02
N ALA A 95 3.16 -15.93 2.82
CA ALA A 95 2.44 -16.28 1.58
C ALA A 95 2.38 -17.79 1.39
N VAL A 96 3.50 -18.51 1.55
CA VAL A 96 3.58 -19.98 1.45
C VAL A 96 2.74 -20.65 2.54
N GLN A 97 2.78 -20.17 3.77
CA GLN A 97 1.96 -20.69 4.86
C GLN A 97 0.47 -20.57 4.56
N ASN A 98 0.03 -19.41 4.07
CA ASN A 98 -1.37 -19.21 3.70
C ASN A 98 -1.81 -20.13 2.55
N LEU A 99 -0.98 -20.31 1.52
CA LEU A 99 -1.24 -21.27 0.44
C LEU A 99 -1.37 -22.71 0.98
N SER A 100 -0.51 -23.10 1.91
CA SER A 100 -0.58 -24.44 2.53
C SER A 100 -1.86 -24.66 3.31
N LEU A 101 -2.34 -23.64 4.03
CA LEU A 101 -3.59 -23.72 4.80
C LEU A 101 -4.84 -23.86 3.92
N ILE A 102 -4.84 -23.32 2.72
CA ILE A 102 -5.95 -23.44 1.76
C ILE A 102 -6.08 -24.89 1.27
N HIS A 103 -4.98 -25.65 1.24
CA HIS A 103 -4.95 -27.04 0.74
C HIS A 103 -5.12 -28.10 1.83
N ILE A 104 -5.16 -27.71 3.09
CA ILE A 104 -5.41 -28.60 4.22
C ILE A 104 -6.89 -28.64 4.56
#